data_553f9314e33d8185326359d27bcf85a0
#
_entry.id   553f9314e33d8185326359d27bcf85a0
#
_cell.length_a   1.000
_cell.length_b   1.000
_cell.length_c   1.000
_cell.angle_alpha   90.00
_cell.angle_beta   90.00
_cell.angle_gamma   90.00
#
_symmetry.space_group_name_H-M   'P 1'
#
loop_
_entity.id
_entity.type
_entity.pdbx_description
1 polymer ?
#
loop_
_entity_poly.entity_id
_entity_poly.type
_entity_poly.pdbx_seq_one_letter_code
_entity_poly.pdbx_strand_id
1 'polypeptide(L)'
;MKNARKIKDLLYEQVARIGKVFSSPKRLELIELLCQGEKRVETLASEASISVKLTSSHLRELRMAQLVETERQGKNIYYRLADKSVANLWVQIHMLAEERLVELQLALQKFVTQPDDLIPSDRDSLLKAARKGEVVVLDVRPADEYLNAHLPFARSIPLDELRQRLAELPKDRSIVAYCRGPYCLMAVDAVALLKQEGFTAIHLRDGIAEWEAAVSG
;
A
#
# COMPACT_ATOMS: atom_id res chain seq x y z
N MET A 1 20.20 37.72 -20.29
CA MET A 1 19.49 37.51 -19.01
C MET A 1 18.01 37.10 -19.16
N LYS A 2 17.19 37.78 -19.99
CA LYS A 2 15.76 37.42 -20.19
C LYS A 2 15.51 35.98 -20.68
N ASN A 3 16.41 35.39 -21.48
CA ASN A 3 16.27 34.04 -22.01
C ASN A 3 16.54 32.95 -20.94
N ALA A 4 17.54 33.16 -20.07
CA ALA A 4 17.86 32.23 -18.99
C ALA A 4 16.69 32.12 -17.98
N ARG A 5 16.00 33.22 -17.67
CA ARG A 5 14.82 33.19 -16.78
C ARG A 5 13.69 32.37 -17.39
N LYS A 6 13.36 32.58 -18.66
CA LYS A 6 12.32 31.81 -19.36
C LYS A 6 12.62 30.31 -19.40
N ILE A 7 13.90 29.95 -19.63
CA ILE A 7 14.31 28.54 -19.60
C ILE A 7 14.10 27.96 -18.20
N LYS A 8 14.52 28.68 -17.16
CA LYS A 8 14.33 28.24 -15.77
C LYS A 8 12.86 28.04 -15.42
N ASP A 9 12.00 28.98 -15.80
CA ASP A 9 10.54 28.90 -15.58
C ASP A 9 9.96 27.65 -16.27
N LEU A 10 10.33 27.40 -17.53
CA LEU A 10 9.92 26.20 -18.26
C LEU A 10 10.33 24.90 -17.55
N LEU A 11 11.57 24.83 -17.06
CA LEU A 11 12.04 23.63 -16.33
C LEU A 11 11.23 23.38 -15.06
N TYR A 12 10.97 24.41 -14.27
CA TYR A 12 10.14 24.28 -13.06
C TYR A 12 8.68 23.92 -13.37
N GLU A 13 8.12 24.43 -14.48
CA GLU A 13 6.79 24.03 -14.95
C GLU A 13 6.72 22.53 -15.24
N GLN A 14 7.77 21.94 -15.87
CA GLN A 14 7.79 20.49 -16.12
C GLN A 14 7.88 19.69 -14.82
N VAL A 15 8.75 20.08 -13.88
CA VAL A 15 8.84 19.42 -12.56
C VAL A 15 7.52 19.53 -11.79
N ALA A 16 6.89 20.71 -11.82
CA ALA A 16 5.61 20.95 -11.15
C ALA A 16 4.47 20.05 -11.66
N ARG A 17 4.56 19.50 -12.88
CA ARG A 17 3.56 18.55 -13.41
C ARG A 17 3.49 17.29 -12.53
N ILE A 18 4.64 16.78 -12.05
CA ILE A 18 4.67 15.64 -11.12
C ILE A 18 3.96 16.00 -9.81
N GLY A 19 4.34 17.11 -9.15
CA GLY A 19 3.69 17.56 -7.91
C GLY A 19 2.16 17.75 -8.08
N LYS A 20 1.73 18.29 -9.22
CA LYS A 20 0.30 18.48 -9.52
C LYS A 20 -0.48 17.16 -9.60
N VAL A 21 0.13 16.11 -10.07
CA VAL A 21 -0.50 14.78 -10.09
C VAL A 21 -0.67 14.24 -8.68
N PHE A 22 0.30 14.40 -7.80
CA PHE A 22 0.24 13.98 -6.39
C PHE A 22 -0.68 14.84 -5.52
N SER A 23 -1.22 15.95 -6.00
CA SER A 23 -2.12 16.84 -5.22
C SER A 23 -3.58 16.37 -5.12
N SER A 24 -3.93 15.19 -5.59
CA SER A 24 -5.30 14.64 -5.55
C SER A 24 -5.38 13.42 -4.65
N PRO A 25 -6.25 13.42 -3.60
CA PRO A 25 -6.41 12.27 -2.72
C PRO A 25 -6.70 10.96 -3.47
N LYS A 26 -7.60 11.01 -4.46
CA LYS A 26 -7.95 9.80 -5.23
C LYS A 26 -6.83 9.32 -6.16
N ARG A 27 -5.96 10.20 -6.64
CA ARG A 27 -4.77 9.75 -7.39
C ARG A 27 -3.72 9.11 -6.47
N LEU A 28 -3.57 9.62 -5.24
CA LEU A 28 -2.71 8.98 -4.23
C LEU A 28 -3.19 7.57 -3.89
N GLU A 29 -4.49 7.40 -3.65
CA GLU A 29 -5.11 6.10 -3.38
C GLU A 29 -4.94 5.13 -4.58
N LEU A 30 -5.11 5.60 -5.82
CA LEU A 30 -4.87 4.78 -7.01
C LEU A 30 -3.40 4.36 -7.16
N ILE A 31 -2.45 5.22 -6.79
CA ILE A 31 -1.01 4.86 -6.76
C ILE A 31 -0.77 3.78 -5.71
N GLU A 32 -1.30 3.92 -4.49
CA GLU A 32 -1.20 2.90 -3.44
C GLU A 32 -1.75 1.55 -3.89
N LEU A 33 -2.92 1.53 -4.54
CA LEU A 33 -3.50 0.33 -5.10
C LEU A 33 -2.62 -0.31 -6.18
N LEU A 34 -1.99 0.51 -7.03
CA LEU A 34 -1.07 0.05 -8.06
C LEU A 34 0.31 -0.36 -7.53
N CYS A 35 0.67 0.03 -6.31
CA CYS A 35 1.84 -0.54 -5.61
C CYS A 35 1.65 -2.03 -5.31
N GLN A 36 0.41 -2.52 -5.24
CA GLN A 36 0.10 -3.92 -4.97
C GLN A 36 0.21 -4.82 -6.20
N GLY A 37 0.27 -4.24 -7.39
CA GLY A 37 0.33 -4.93 -8.67
C GLY A 37 -0.52 -4.27 -9.74
N GLU A 38 -0.51 -4.86 -10.94
CA GLU A 38 -1.33 -4.39 -12.04
C GLU A 38 -2.82 -4.67 -11.80
N LYS A 39 -3.66 -3.71 -12.17
CA LYS A 39 -5.11 -3.82 -11.96
C LYS A 39 -5.88 -3.24 -13.15
N ARG A 40 -7.09 -3.79 -13.37
CA ARG A 40 -8.03 -3.22 -14.36
C ARG A 40 -8.70 -1.97 -13.79
N VAL A 41 -9.22 -1.11 -14.68
CA VAL A 41 -9.90 0.13 -14.27
C VAL A 41 -11.14 -0.14 -13.41
N GLU A 42 -11.87 -1.24 -13.68
CA GLU A 42 -13.05 -1.63 -12.90
C GLU A 42 -12.68 -2.02 -11.48
N THR A 43 -11.58 -2.77 -11.30
CA THR A 43 -11.05 -3.15 -10.00
C THR A 43 -10.61 -1.91 -9.21
N LEU A 44 -9.84 -1.03 -9.83
CA LEU A 44 -9.40 0.23 -9.22
C LEU A 44 -10.59 1.12 -8.83
N ALA A 45 -11.63 1.19 -9.66
CA ALA A 45 -12.83 1.95 -9.39
C ALA A 45 -13.59 1.42 -8.16
N SER A 46 -13.73 0.09 -8.09
CA SER A 46 -14.39 -0.59 -6.96
C SER A 46 -13.60 -0.37 -5.66
N GLU A 47 -12.29 -0.62 -5.68
CA GLU A 47 -11.43 -0.52 -4.49
C GLU A 47 -11.31 0.93 -3.98
N ALA A 48 -11.20 1.92 -4.87
CA ALA A 48 -11.18 3.33 -4.51
C ALA A 48 -12.57 3.95 -4.25
N SER A 49 -13.64 3.15 -4.38
CA SER A 49 -15.04 3.59 -4.19
C SER A 49 -15.41 4.82 -5.02
N ILE A 50 -15.02 4.83 -6.30
CA ILE A 50 -15.35 5.89 -7.27
C ILE A 50 -15.85 5.29 -8.60
N SER A 51 -16.50 6.10 -9.42
CA SER A 51 -16.98 5.64 -10.73
C SER A 51 -15.84 5.28 -11.69
N VAL A 52 -16.06 4.29 -12.56
CA VAL A 52 -15.11 3.92 -13.63
C VAL A 52 -14.72 5.12 -14.51
N LYS A 53 -15.67 6.03 -14.77
CA LYS A 53 -15.41 7.25 -15.54
C LYS A 53 -14.41 8.17 -14.84
N LEU A 54 -14.56 8.37 -13.51
CA LEU A 54 -13.66 9.20 -12.72
C LEU A 54 -12.29 8.53 -12.58
N THR A 55 -12.25 7.20 -12.32
CA THR A 55 -11.03 6.41 -12.29
C THR A 55 -10.25 6.55 -13.60
N SER A 56 -10.92 6.38 -14.75
CA SER A 56 -10.29 6.54 -16.07
C SER A 56 -9.72 7.94 -16.27
N SER A 57 -10.40 8.98 -15.76
CA SER A 57 -9.90 10.36 -15.82
C SER A 57 -8.62 10.53 -14.98
N HIS A 58 -8.60 10.00 -13.75
CA HIS A 58 -7.42 10.04 -12.89
C HIS A 58 -6.24 9.24 -13.46
N LEU A 59 -6.50 8.03 -13.97
CA LEU A 59 -5.47 7.21 -14.62
C LEU A 59 -4.89 7.88 -15.88
N ARG A 60 -5.71 8.61 -16.63
CA ARG A 60 -5.21 9.40 -17.77
C ARG A 60 -4.24 10.50 -17.31
N GLU A 61 -4.56 11.23 -16.23
CA GLU A 61 -3.66 12.25 -15.67
C GLU A 61 -2.32 11.61 -15.19
N LEU A 62 -2.38 10.47 -14.49
CA LEU A 62 -1.21 9.71 -14.07
C LEU A 62 -0.36 9.27 -15.27
N ARG A 63 -1.01 8.78 -16.33
CA ARG A 63 -0.34 8.32 -17.55
C ARG A 63 0.27 9.49 -18.35
N MET A 64 -0.39 10.65 -18.42
CA MET A 64 0.18 11.86 -19.05
C MET A 64 1.42 12.37 -18.33
N ALA A 65 1.53 12.12 -17.01
CA ALA A 65 2.72 12.40 -16.22
C ALA A 65 3.75 11.24 -16.26
N GLN A 66 3.49 10.17 -17.02
CA GLN A 66 4.34 8.99 -17.15
C GLN A 66 4.59 8.23 -15.83
N LEU A 67 3.65 8.32 -14.89
CA LEU A 67 3.71 7.59 -13.62
C LEU A 67 3.02 6.24 -13.69
N VAL A 68 2.14 6.04 -14.67
CA VAL A 68 1.37 4.81 -14.89
C VAL A 68 1.45 4.41 -16.35
N GLU A 69 1.61 3.13 -16.60
CA GLU A 69 1.56 2.49 -17.91
C GLU A 69 0.34 1.59 -18.06
N THR A 70 0.06 1.22 -19.30
CA THR A 70 -1.01 0.27 -19.60
C THR A 70 -0.48 -0.90 -20.41
N GLU A 71 -0.94 -2.09 -20.05
CA GLU A 71 -0.70 -3.30 -20.82
C GLU A 71 -2.02 -3.93 -21.25
N ARG A 72 -2.10 -4.38 -22.50
CA ARG A 72 -3.27 -5.05 -23.02
C ARG A 72 -3.09 -6.56 -22.93
N GLN A 73 -3.93 -7.20 -22.16
CA GLN A 73 -3.97 -8.65 -22.01
C GLN A 73 -5.31 -9.17 -22.56
N GLY A 74 -5.31 -9.63 -23.79
CA GLY A 74 -6.52 -10.04 -24.50
C GLY A 74 -7.51 -8.88 -24.72
N LYS A 75 -8.69 -8.95 -24.10
CA LYS A 75 -9.73 -7.92 -24.15
C LYS A 75 -9.60 -6.86 -23.03
N ASN A 76 -8.76 -7.12 -22.03
CA ASN A 76 -8.63 -6.29 -20.85
C ASN A 76 -7.42 -5.35 -20.97
N ILE A 77 -7.53 -4.19 -20.34
CA ILE A 77 -6.44 -3.23 -20.15
C ILE A 77 -6.09 -3.20 -18.67
N TYR A 78 -4.84 -3.52 -18.38
CA TYR A 78 -4.26 -3.45 -17.04
C TYR A 78 -3.44 -2.17 -16.91
N TYR A 79 -3.54 -1.55 -15.75
CA TYR A 79 -2.75 -0.40 -15.36
C TYR A 79 -1.71 -0.84 -14.34
N ARG A 80 -0.50 -0.34 -14.46
CA ARG A 80 0.60 -0.58 -13.52
C ARG A 80 1.40 0.69 -13.29
N LEU A 81 2.16 0.78 -12.22
CA LEU A 81 3.15 1.85 -12.06
C LEU A 81 4.21 1.73 -13.17
N ALA A 82 4.72 2.86 -13.62
CA ALA A 82 5.76 2.90 -14.66
C ALA A 82 7.03 2.18 -14.19
N ASP A 83 7.41 2.41 -12.94
CA ASP A 83 8.55 1.75 -12.29
C ASP A 83 8.49 1.91 -10.77
N LYS A 84 9.47 1.32 -10.07
CA LYS A 84 9.59 1.36 -8.61
C LYS A 84 9.82 2.77 -8.04
N SER A 85 10.33 3.73 -8.82
CA SER A 85 10.56 5.10 -8.34
C SER A 85 9.25 5.80 -7.99
N VAL A 86 8.16 5.46 -8.68
CA VAL A 86 6.81 5.98 -8.38
C VAL A 86 6.32 5.48 -7.03
N ALA A 87 6.48 4.18 -6.74
CA ALA A 87 6.15 3.62 -5.43
C ALA A 87 7.00 4.24 -4.31
N ASN A 88 8.32 4.36 -4.54
CA ASN A 88 9.22 5.00 -3.57
C ASN A 88 8.85 6.46 -3.30
N LEU A 89 8.47 7.22 -4.34
CA LEU A 89 8.01 8.60 -4.17
C LEU A 89 6.71 8.66 -3.35
N TRP A 90 5.78 7.75 -3.58
CA TRP A 90 4.57 7.63 -2.76
C TRP A 90 4.91 7.39 -1.28
N VAL A 91 5.79 6.43 -0.99
CA VAL A 91 6.27 6.14 0.37
C VAL A 91 6.89 7.38 1.01
N GLN A 92 7.75 8.12 0.30
CA GLN A 92 8.36 9.35 0.82
C GLN A 92 7.33 10.45 1.10
N ILE A 93 6.33 10.61 0.24
CA ILE A 93 5.28 11.62 0.41
C ILE A 93 4.45 11.33 1.66
N HIS A 94 3.97 10.09 1.83
CA HIS A 94 3.13 9.79 2.99
C HIS A 94 3.92 9.80 4.29
N MET A 95 5.18 9.32 4.32
CA MET A 95 6.05 9.43 5.49
C MET A 95 6.29 10.89 5.90
N LEU A 96 6.57 11.76 4.92
CA LEU A 96 6.72 13.20 5.17
C LEU A 96 5.42 13.82 5.70
N ALA A 97 4.27 13.43 5.13
CA ALA A 97 2.97 13.91 5.58
C ALA A 97 2.69 13.46 7.03
N GLU A 98 2.97 12.22 7.37
CA GLU A 98 2.83 11.69 8.73
C GLU A 98 3.74 12.41 9.73
N GLU A 99 4.97 12.75 9.33
CA GLU A 99 5.90 13.49 10.19
C GLU A 99 5.46 14.95 10.43
N ARG A 100 4.85 15.60 9.42
CA ARG A 100 4.61 17.04 9.42
C ARG A 100 3.19 17.46 9.75
N LEU A 101 2.19 16.61 9.51
CA LEU A 101 0.78 16.98 9.62
C LEU A 101 0.16 16.38 10.89
N VAL A 102 -0.07 17.24 11.89
CA VAL A 102 -0.65 16.82 13.17
C VAL A 102 -2.04 16.22 12.99
N GLU A 103 -2.84 16.73 12.07
CA GLU A 103 -4.17 16.23 11.76
C GLU A 103 -4.12 14.79 11.24
N LEU A 104 -3.12 14.46 10.41
CA LEU A 104 -2.91 13.10 9.92
C LEU A 104 -2.47 12.17 11.06
N GLN A 105 -1.55 12.61 11.92
CA GLN A 105 -1.11 11.84 13.09
C GLN A 105 -2.28 11.51 14.00
N LEU A 106 -3.13 12.49 14.32
CA LEU A 106 -4.33 12.30 15.15
C LEU A 106 -5.33 11.33 14.50
N ALA A 107 -5.52 11.44 13.18
CA ALA A 107 -6.40 10.51 12.45
C ALA A 107 -5.85 9.08 12.47
N LEU A 108 -4.55 8.90 12.24
CA LEU A 108 -3.90 7.59 12.32
C LEU A 108 -4.02 6.98 13.72
N GLN A 109 -3.72 7.75 14.77
CA GLN A 109 -3.87 7.29 16.15
C GLN A 109 -5.30 6.88 16.49
N LYS A 110 -6.28 7.60 15.95
CA LYS A 110 -7.69 7.33 16.24
C LYS A 110 -8.25 6.12 15.50
N PHE A 111 -7.86 5.90 14.24
CA PHE A 111 -8.54 4.99 13.34
C PHE A 111 -7.71 3.80 12.88
N VAL A 112 -6.40 3.89 12.94
CA VAL A 112 -5.49 2.88 12.38
C VAL A 112 -4.59 2.27 13.45
N THR A 113 -3.85 3.10 14.19
CA THR A 113 -2.83 2.66 15.13
C THR A 113 -3.45 1.88 16.29
N GLN A 114 -2.94 0.68 16.55
CA GLN A 114 -3.31 -0.14 17.70
C GLN A 114 -2.20 -0.07 18.75
N PRO A 115 -2.51 -0.27 20.05
CA PRO A 115 -1.51 -0.18 21.13
C PRO A 115 -0.32 -1.13 20.96
N ASP A 116 -0.56 -2.27 20.32
CA ASP A 116 0.42 -3.35 20.15
C ASP A 116 0.98 -3.41 18.72
N ASP A 117 0.83 -2.35 17.91
CA ASP A 117 1.32 -2.35 16.53
C ASP A 117 2.83 -2.53 16.47
N LEU A 118 3.28 -3.37 15.54
CA LEU A 118 4.70 -3.48 15.21
C LEU A 118 5.18 -2.25 14.47
N ILE A 119 6.25 -1.66 14.97
CA ILE A 119 6.91 -0.51 14.35
C ILE A 119 7.96 -0.96 13.31
N PRO A 120 8.30 -0.11 12.33
CA PRO A 120 9.24 -0.45 11.26
C PRO A 120 10.63 -0.93 11.72
N SER A 121 11.10 -0.48 12.87
CA SER A 121 12.40 -0.89 13.44
C SER A 121 12.47 -2.39 13.81
N ASP A 122 11.33 -3.07 13.88
CA ASP A 122 11.25 -4.48 14.28
C ASP A 122 11.30 -5.46 13.11
N ARG A 123 11.52 -4.99 11.87
CA ARG A 123 11.49 -5.81 10.64
C ARG A 123 12.43 -7.02 10.69
N ASP A 124 13.69 -6.81 11.08
CA ASP A 124 14.68 -7.89 11.17
C ASP A 124 14.30 -8.92 12.23
N SER A 125 13.78 -8.47 13.36
CA SER A 125 13.29 -9.31 14.43
C SER A 125 12.09 -10.14 13.98
N LEU A 126 11.14 -9.52 13.26
CA LEU A 126 9.99 -10.20 12.66
C LEU A 126 10.44 -11.29 11.69
N LEU A 127 11.35 -10.99 10.76
CA LEU A 127 11.85 -11.98 9.79
C LEU A 127 12.57 -13.15 10.48
N LYS A 128 13.36 -12.88 11.53
CA LYS A 128 14.03 -13.92 12.30
C LYS A 128 13.03 -14.83 13.02
N ALA A 129 12.01 -14.24 13.65
CA ALA A 129 10.95 -14.98 14.34
C ALA A 129 10.10 -15.80 13.35
N ALA A 130 9.74 -15.20 12.21
CA ALA A 130 8.98 -15.89 11.15
C ALA A 130 9.76 -17.07 10.57
N ARG A 131 11.06 -16.90 10.30
CA ARG A 131 11.93 -17.97 9.81
C ARG A 131 12.03 -19.16 10.78
N LYS A 132 12.02 -18.89 12.08
CA LYS A 132 12.04 -19.94 13.14
C LYS A 132 10.64 -20.54 13.37
N GLY A 133 9.60 -19.98 12.79
CA GLY A 133 8.22 -20.39 13.03
C GLY A 133 7.67 -19.97 14.41
N GLU A 134 8.30 -19.00 15.06
CA GLU A 134 7.87 -18.44 16.35
C GLU A 134 6.64 -17.54 16.20
N VAL A 135 6.48 -16.92 15.02
CA VAL A 135 5.32 -16.11 14.64
C VAL A 135 4.81 -16.52 13.26
N VAL A 136 3.54 -16.22 12.98
CA VAL A 136 2.91 -16.35 11.66
C VAL A 136 2.76 -14.98 11.07
N VAL A 137 3.41 -14.69 9.94
CA VAL A 137 3.16 -13.49 9.14
C VAL A 137 1.96 -13.77 8.24
N LEU A 138 0.89 -12.98 8.38
CA LEU A 138 -0.37 -13.19 7.69
C LEU A 138 -0.66 -12.04 6.73
N ASP A 139 -0.71 -12.34 5.44
CA ASP A 139 -1.17 -11.42 4.40
C ASP A 139 -2.68 -11.54 4.25
N VAL A 140 -3.40 -10.45 4.54
CA VAL A 140 -4.87 -10.41 4.48
C VAL A 140 -5.40 -9.70 3.24
N ARG A 141 -4.52 -9.37 2.29
CA ARG A 141 -4.88 -8.78 1.00
C ARG A 141 -5.52 -9.82 0.07
N PRO A 142 -6.18 -9.40 -1.01
CA PRO A 142 -6.60 -10.30 -2.09
C PRO A 142 -5.46 -11.20 -2.56
N ALA A 143 -5.79 -12.44 -2.93
CA ALA A 143 -4.79 -13.46 -3.26
C ALA A 143 -3.93 -13.09 -4.48
N ASP A 144 -4.46 -12.34 -5.44
CA ASP A 144 -3.73 -11.84 -6.60
C ASP A 144 -2.62 -10.84 -6.22
N GLU A 145 -2.85 -10.00 -5.19
CA GLU A 145 -1.84 -9.10 -4.65
C GLU A 145 -0.71 -9.87 -3.96
N TYR A 146 -1.05 -10.90 -3.19
CA TYR A 146 -0.06 -11.80 -2.59
C TYR A 146 0.81 -12.50 -3.66
N LEU A 147 0.18 -12.99 -4.72
CA LEU A 147 0.90 -13.64 -5.83
C LEU A 147 1.85 -12.69 -6.56
N ASN A 148 1.52 -11.40 -6.63
CA ASN A 148 2.38 -10.40 -7.24
C ASN A 148 3.63 -10.13 -6.38
N ALA A 149 3.46 -9.85 -5.11
CA ALA A 149 4.53 -9.66 -4.14
C ALA A 149 4.01 -9.85 -2.71
N HIS A 150 4.82 -10.42 -1.82
CA HIS A 150 4.47 -10.64 -0.41
C HIS A 150 5.71 -10.58 0.49
N LEU A 151 5.50 -10.38 1.77
CA LEU A 151 6.59 -10.40 2.75
C LEU A 151 7.17 -11.82 2.88
N PRO A 152 8.49 -11.95 3.14
CA PRO A 152 9.10 -13.25 3.35
C PRO A 152 8.39 -14.06 4.45
N PHE A 153 8.18 -15.35 4.18
CA PHE A 153 7.50 -16.29 5.08
C PHE A 153 6.01 -16.01 5.33
N ALA A 154 5.40 -15.05 4.64
CA ALA A 154 3.98 -14.76 4.78
C ALA A 154 3.11 -15.90 4.25
N ARG A 155 1.96 -16.09 4.91
CA ARG A 155 0.84 -16.92 4.45
C ARG A 155 -0.28 -16.02 3.97
N SER A 156 -0.95 -16.41 2.89
CA SER A 156 -2.09 -15.67 2.36
C SER A 156 -3.39 -16.26 2.86
N ILE A 157 -4.15 -15.45 3.58
CA ILE A 157 -5.57 -15.68 3.87
C ILE A 157 -6.27 -14.33 3.72
N PRO A 158 -6.92 -14.07 2.58
CA PRO A 158 -7.68 -12.85 2.36
C PRO A 158 -8.69 -12.58 3.48
N LEU A 159 -8.90 -11.31 3.82
CA LEU A 159 -9.76 -10.90 4.94
C LEU A 159 -11.18 -11.50 4.84
N ASP A 160 -11.75 -11.56 3.65
CA ASP A 160 -13.07 -12.12 3.38
C ASP A 160 -13.15 -13.64 3.57
N GLU A 161 -12.02 -14.36 3.45
CA GLU A 161 -11.90 -15.80 3.71
C GLU A 161 -11.49 -16.11 5.16
N LEU A 162 -10.95 -15.13 5.90
CA LEU A 162 -10.25 -15.36 7.18
C LEU A 162 -11.12 -16.10 8.19
N ARG A 163 -12.40 -15.72 8.33
CA ARG A 163 -13.31 -16.37 9.28
C ARG A 163 -13.52 -17.86 8.98
N GLN A 164 -13.53 -18.24 7.73
CA GLN A 164 -13.75 -19.64 7.30
C GLN A 164 -12.48 -20.48 7.44
N ARG A 165 -11.31 -19.84 7.44
CA ARG A 165 -9.99 -20.46 7.40
C ARG A 165 -9.21 -20.35 8.71
N LEU A 166 -9.86 -19.95 9.81
CA LEU A 166 -9.23 -19.85 11.15
C LEU A 166 -8.58 -21.14 11.63
N ALA A 167 -9.13 -22.30 11.22
CA ALA A 167 -8.57 -23.62 11.58
C ALA A 167 -7.18 -23.88 10.99
N GLU A 168 -6.76 -23.13 9.95
CA GLU A 168 -5.42 -23.23 9.36
C GLU A 168 -4.36 -22.51 10.20
N LEU A 169 -4.77 -21.66 11.14
CA LEU A 169 -3.88 -20.84 11.95
C LEU A 169 -3.58 -21.49 13.30
N PRO A 170 -2.30 -21.52 13.74
CA PRO A 170 -1.93 -22.06 15.04
C PRO A 170 -2.37 -21.12 16.17
N LYS A 171 -2.91 -21.68 17.26
CA LYS A 171 -3.31 -20.91 18.46
C LYS A 171 -2.17 -20.69 19.46
N ASP A 172 -1.08 -21.43 19.30
CA ASP A 172 0.09 -21.41 20.16
C ASP A 172 1.16 -20.39 19.75
N ARG A 173 0.90 -19.61 18.69
CA ARG A 173 1.85 -18.63 18.13
C ARG A 173 1.16 -17.30 17.89
N SER A 174 1.94 -16.22 18.00
CA SER A 174 1.48 -14.88 17.64
C SER A 174 1.33 -14.75 16.12
N ILE A 175 0.25 -14.10 15.70
CA ILE A 175 -0.03 -13.78 14.30
C ILE A 175 0.27 -12.30 14.08
N VAL A 176 1.09 -12.00 13.07
CA VAL A 176 1.41 -10.64 12.64
C VAL A 176 0.70 -10.43 11.31
N ALA A 177 -0.44 -9.74 11.34
CA ALA A 177 -1.22 -9.47 10.14
C ALA A 177 -0.79 -8.15 9.47
N TYR A 178 -0.69 -8.15 8.14
CA TYR A 178 -0.41 -6.95 7.35
C TYR A 178 -1.32 -6.86 6.13
N CYS A 179 -1.39 -5.66 5.56
CA CYS A 179 -2.13 -5.39 4.32
C CYS A 179 -1.35 -4.46 3.37
N ARG A 180 -2.01 -3.52 2.70
CA ARG A 180 -1.40 -2.71 1.63
C ARG A 180 -0.42 -1.65 2.13
N GLY A 181 -0.57 -1.19 3.37
CA GLY A 181 0.25 -0.13 3.95
C GLY A 181 -0.46 0.61 5.09
N PRO A 182 0.11 1.74 5.54
CA PRO A 182 -0.29 2.42 6.78
C PRO A 182 -1.72 2.97 6.79
N TYR A 183 -2.39 3.08 5.63
CA TYR A 183 -3.74 3.62 5.52
C TYR A 183 -4.80 2.54 5.27
N CYS A 184 -4.38 1.28 5.18
CA CYS A 184 -5.27 0.15 4.92
C CYS A 184 -5.83 -0.44 6.21
N LEU A 185 -7.15 -0.53 6.32
CA LEU A 185 -7.83 -1.04 7.52
C LEU A 185 -8.01 -2.56 7.54
N MET A 186 -7.75 -3.28 6.44
CA MET A 186 -7.96 -4.74 6.36
C MET A 186 -7.20 -5.50 7.44
N ALA A 187 -5.97 -5.12 7.77
CA ALA A 187 -5.19 -5.79 8.80
C ALA A 187 -5.69 -5.44 10.21
N VAL A 188 -6.20 -4.24 10.43
CA VAL A 188 -6.86 -3.84 11.69
C VAL A 188 -8.09 -4.70 11.94
N ASP A 189 -8.95 -4.86 10.92
CA ASP A 189 -10.14 -5.70 10.98
C ASP A 189 -9.78 -7.19 11.18
N ALA A 190 -8.75 -7.66 10.49
CA ALA A 190 -8.24 -9.03 10.66
C ALA A 190 -7.75 -9.29 12.08
N VAL A 191 -6.97 -8.38 12.67
CA VAL A 191 -6.48 -8.49 14.05
C VAL A 191 -7.64 -8.47 15.05
N ALA A 192 -8.64 -7.60 14.84
CA ALA A 192 -9.83 -7.58 15.70
C ALA A 192 -10.59 -8.92 15.64
N LEU A 193 -10.79 -9.48 14.44
CA LEU A 193 -11.41 -10.79 14.26
C LEU A 193 -10.60 -11.90 14.95
N LEU A 194 -9.30 -11.95 14.72
CA LEU A 194 -8.41 -12.96 15.30
C LEU A 194 -8.43 -12.90 16.83
N LYS A 195 -8.35 -11.72 17.44
CA LYS A 195 -8.45 -11.53 18.91
C LYS A 195 -9.81 -12.00 19.45
N GLN A 196 -10.91 -11.74 18.76
CA GLN A 196 -12.26 -12.22 19.13
C GLN A 196 -12.34 -13.75 19.13
N GLU A 197 -11.63 -14.41 18.20
CA GLU A 197 -11.59 -15.89 18.08
C GLU A 197 -10.49 -16.54 18.97
N GLY A 198 -9.88 -15.76 19.87
CA GLY A 198 -8.93 -16.22 20.89
C GLY A 198 -7.49 -16.43 20.39
N PHE A 199 -7.11 -15.79 19.27
CA PHE A 199 -5.73 -15.79 18.82
C PHE A 199 -4.96 -14.59 19.41
N THR A 200 -3.66 -14.76 19.62
CA THR A 200 -2.75 -13.64 19.85
C THR A 200 -2.40 -13.03 18.49
N ALA A 201 -2.85 -11.81 18.23
CA ALA A 201 -2.64 -11.17 16.95
C ALA A 201 -2.25 -9.68 17.12
N ILE A 202 -1.33 -9.22 16.27
CA ILE A 202 -0.86 -7.84 16.21
C ILE A 202 -0.85 -7.35 14.76
N HIS A 203 -0.92 -6.05 14.57
CA HIS A 203 -0.93 -5.40 13.26
C HIS A 203 0.49 -4.94 12.90
N LEU A 204 0.93 -5.23 11.67
CA LEU A 204 2.10 -4.62 11.05
C LEU A 204 1.61 -3.50 10.12
N ARG A 205 1.98 -2.25 10.42
CA ARG A 205 1.56 -1.08 9.65
C ARG A 205 2.12 -1.04 8.24
N ASP A 206 3.34 -1.53 8.06
CA ASP A 206 4.01 -1.52 6.76
C ASP A 206 3.37 -2.53 5.80
N GLY A 207 3.17 -2.07 4.56
CA GLY A 207 2.88 -2.95 3.44
C GLY A 207 4.12 -3.25 2.61
N ILE A 208 3.90 -3.81 1.41
CA ILE A 208 4.99 -4.20 0.51
C ILE A 208 5.79 -2.98 0.04
N ALA A 209 5.13 -1.86 -0.28
CA ALA A 209 5.79 -0.66 -0.78
C ALA A 209 6.79 -0.08 0.25
N GLU A 210 6.37 0.02 1.52
CA GLU A 210 7.21 0.50 2.62
C GLU A 210 8.37 -0.47 2.89
N TRP A 211 8.09 -1.77 2.77
CA TRP A 211 9.09 -2.80 2.97
C TRP A 211 10.17 -2.77 1.89
N GLU A 212 9.79 -2.69 0.62
CA GLU A 212 10.72 -2.61 -0.50
C GLU A 212 11.53 -1.30 -0.51
N ALA A 213 10.90 -0.16 -0.19
CA ALA A 213 11.57 1.13 -0.12
C ALA A 213 12.70 1.14 0.91
N ALA A 214 12.53 0.47 2.05
CA ALA A 214 13.55 0.38 3.08
C ALA A 214 14.76 -0.51 2.71
N VAL A 215 14.58 -1.46 1.79
CA VAL A 215 15.67 -2.33 1.31
C VAL A 215 16.49 -1.63 0.21
N SER A 216 15.91 -0.62 -0.45
CA SER A 216 16.51 0.07 -1.59
C SER A 216 17.29 1.34 -1.22
N GLY A 217 17.24 1.78 0.03
CA GLY A 217 17.98 2.93 0.59
C GLY A 217 19.14 2.49 1.47
#